data_d132d24bcdbedfbb7ae8f78fcac12709
#
_entry.id   d132d24bcdbedfbb7ae8f78fcac12709
#
_cell.length_a   1.000
_cell.length_b   1.000
_cell.length_c   1.000
_cell.angle_alpha   90.00
_cell.angle_beta   90.00
_cell.angle_gamma   90.00
#
_symmetry.space_group_name_H-M   'P 1'
#
loop_
_entity.id
_entity.type
_entity.pdbx_description
1 polymer ?
#
loop_
_entity_poly.entity_id
_entity_poly.type
_entity_poly.pdbx_seq_one_letter_code
_entity_poly.pdbx_strand_id
1 'polypeptide(L)'
;MARPVISLLFTGGLLIAAIVPFFSINTGFAGVSSFPEELETKQAFLVLDEKFSFGEITPAEIVIEGDITSTEVQKGIARIKDLLADDEAFGEPRELEISDSGRIALLAVPVAGDSTSDKSINAVLRLQDIYVKEAFSDLGANVYITGETAFNKQFFELSKNSAKIVFPFVLGISFLLLLVVFRSIILATKAIILNLMAVGAAYGVLVLVFQKGVLANVFGFQKSPTIESWIPLFPVSYTHLRAHET
;
A
#
# COMPACT_ATOMS: atom_id res chain seq x y z
N MET A 1 -30.17 13.47 33.00
CA MET A 1 -30.53 13.16 31.58
C MET A 1 -31.97 12.71 31.52
N ALA A 2 -32.84 13.46 30.85
CA ALA A 2 -34.29 13.20 30.91
C ALA A 2 -34.78 11.96 30.10
N ARG A 3 -33.96 11.44 29.16
CA ARG A 3 -34.32 10.26 28.31
C ARG A 3 -33.05 9.46 27.92
N PRO A 4 -32.47 8.65 28.82
CA PRO A 4 -31.19 7.98 28.58
C PRO A 4 -31.24 6.98 27.41
N VAL A 5 -32.35 6.31 27.18
CA VAL A 5 -32.52 5.34 26.09
C VAL A 5 -32.50 6.03 24.71
N ILE A 6 -33.18 7.18 24.58
CA ILE A 6 -33.21 7.92 23.33
C ILE A 6 -31.82 8.48 22.99
N SER A 7 -31.11 9.00 23.98
CA SER A 7 -29.74 9.47 23.81
C SER A 7 -28.79 8.34 23.40
N LEU A 8 -28.91 7.17 24.00
CA LEU A 8 -28.11 5.98 23.66
C LEU A 8 -28.38 5.50 22.24
N LEU A 9 -29.66 5.42 21.84
CA LEU A 9 -30.03 5.00 20.49
C LEU A 9 -29.56 5.98 19.44
N PHE A 10 -29.70 7.29 19.69
CA PHE A 10 -29.25 8.32 18.77
C PHE A 10 -27.73 8.33 18.60
N THR A 11 -26.99 8.32 19.72
CA THR A 11 -25.51 8.31 19.67
C THR A 11 -24.97 7.01 19.09
N GLY A 12 -25.54 5.87 19.47
CA GLY A 12 -25.18 4.56 18.92
C GLY A 12 -25.47 4.46 17.42
N GLY A 13 -26.64 4.93 17.00
CA GLY A 13 -27.01 4.99 15.58
C GLY A 13 -26.08 5.89 14.76
N LEU A 14 -25.72 7.06 15.30
CA LEU A 14 -24.76 7.97 14.65
C LEU A 14 -23.36 7.32 14.51
N LEU A 15 -22.88 6.66 15.56
CA LEU A 15 -21.59 5.96 15.49
C LEU A 15 -21.62 4.82 14.48
N ILE A 16 -22.67 4.01 14.46
CA ILE A 16 -22.83 2.92 13.47
C ILE A 16 -22.86 3.49 12.06
N ALA A 17 -23.63 4.56 11.82
CA ALA A 17 -23.67 5.22 10.52
C ALA A 17 -22.28 5.75 10.09
N ALA A 18 -21.52 6.29 11.04
CA ALA A 18 -20.16 6.75 10.78
C ALA A 18 -19.16 5.60 10.49
N ILE A 19 -19.41 4.38 10.97
CA ILE A 19 -18.57 3.21 10.69
C ILE A 19 -18.82 2.66 9.27
N VAL A 20 -20.00 2.78 8.70
CA VAL A 20 -20.34 2.17 7.41
C VAL A 20 -19.31 2.49 6.30
N PRO A 21 -18.87 3.74 6.11
CA PRO A 21 -17.87 4.06 5.09
C PRO A 21 -16.49 3.39 5.31
N PHE A 22 -16.16 3.03 6.54
CA PHE A 22 -14.90 2.31 6.86
C PHE A 22 -14.74 1.02 6.06
N PHE A 23 -15.83 0.29 5.81
CA PHE A 23 -15.77 -0.96 5.03
C PHE A 23 -15.46 -0.75 3.54
N SER A 24 -15.51 0.49 3.07
CA SER A 24 -15.09 0.87 1.71
C SER A 24 -13.74 1.59 1.67
N ILE A 25 -12.94 1.49 2.73
CA ILE A 25 -11.61 2.09 2.78
C ILE A 25 -10.71 1.46 1.71
N ASN A 26 -10.14 2.32 0.88
CA ASN A 26 -9.06 1.93 -0.02
C ASN A 26 -7.75 2.40 0.59
N THR A 27 -6.88 1.45 0.92
CA THR A 27 -5.57 1.73 1.51
C THR A 27 -4.48 1.50 0.47
N GLY A 28 -3.51 2.40 0.39
CA GLY A 28 -2.41 2.34 -0.56
C GLY A 28 -1.31 3.31 -0.15
N PHE A 29 -0.39 3.55 -1.06
CA PHE A 29 0.53 4.67 -0.97
C PHE A 29 -0.06 5.86 -1.72
N ALA A 30 0.13 7.05 -1.17
CA ALA A 30 -0.17 8.29 -1.88
C ALA A 30 0.96 8.59 -2.87
N GLY A 31 0.79 8.19 -4.12
CA GLY A 31 1.70 8.56 -5.20
C GLY A 31 1.55 10.02 -5.61
N VAL A 32 2.38 10.46 -6.55
CA VAL A 32 2.37 11.84 -7.09
C VAL A 32 0.99 12.20 -7.68
N SER A 33 0.27 11.21 -8.20
CA SER A 33 -1.11 11.37 -8.70
C SER A 33 -2.09 11.91 -7.66
N SER A 34 -1.83 11.68 -6.37
CA SER A 34 -2.69 12.14 -5.26
C SER A 34 -2.43 13.59 -4.82
N PHE A 35 -1.37 14.21 -5.32
CA PHE A 35 -1.03 15.60 -4.98
C PHE A 35 -1.98 16.60 -5.66
N PRO A 36 -2.18 17.79 -5.05
CA PRO A 36 -2.92 18.89 -5.68
C PRO A 36 -2.38 19.24 -7.08
N GLU A 37 -3.31 19.55 -7.99
CA GLU A 37 -2.95 19.84 -9.39
C GLU A 37 -2.11 21.13 -9.55
N GLU A 38 -2.24 22.04 -8.59
CA GLU A 38 -1.51 23.31 -8.56
C GLU A 38 -0.04 23.16 -8.18
N LEU A 39 0.38 21.99 -7.67
CA LEU A 39 1.77 21.77 -7.29
C LEU A 39 2.66 21.62 -8.52
N GLU A 40 3.70 22.44 -8.60
CA GLU A 40 4.70 22.39 -9.66
C GLU A 40 5.32 21.00 -9.80
N THR A 41 5.57 20.32 -8.69
CA THR A 41 6.11 18.95 -8.66
C THR A 41 5.19 17.97 -9.39
N LYS A 42 3.87 18.06 -9.18
CA LYS A 42 2.90 17.21 -9.90
C LYS A 42 2.87 17.55 -11.39
N GLN A 43 2.84 18.84 -11.72
CA GLN A 43 2.84 19.28 -13.12
C GLN A 43 4.12 18.83 -13.84
N ALA A 44 5.29 18.97 -13.18
CA ALA A 44 6.55 18.50 -13.73
C ALA A 44 6.55 16.98 -13.95
N PHE A 45 6.03 16.21 -12.98
CA PHE A 45 5.88 14.76 -13.10
C PHE A 45 4.99 14.38 -14.29
N LEU A 46 3.82 15.02 -14.43
CA LEU A 46 2.90 14.74 -15.54
C LEU A 46 3.51 15.07 -16.91
N VAL A 47 4.27 16.18 -17.00
CA VAL A 47 4.99 16.54 -18.23
C VAL A 47 6.09 15.53 -18.54
N LEU A 48 6.84 15.08 -17.54
CA LEU A 48 7.86 14.05 -17.70
C LEU A 48 7.23 12.71 -18.14
N ASP A 49 6.16 12.29 -17.52
CA ASP A 49 5.46 11.05 -17.84
C ASP A 49 4.86 11.09 -19.27
N GLU A 50 4.30 12.25 -19.68
CA GLU A 50 3.68 12.40 -21.00
C GLU A 50 4.69 12.63 -22.14
N LYS A 51 5.76 13.39 -21.91
CA LYS A 51 6.63 13.91 -22.98
C LYS A 51 7.99 13.24 -23.08
N PHE A 52 8.55 12.76 -21.96
CA PHE A 52 9.92 12.24 -21.95
C PHE A 52 10.00 10.73 -21.89
N SER A 53 9.09 10.10 -21.22
CA SER A 53 8.97 8.66 -21.29
C SER A 53 8.10 8.06 -20.19
N PHE A 54 7.35 7.30 -20.63
CA PHE A 54 6.62 6.21 -20.09
C PHE A 54 7.42 5.45 -19.01
N GLY A 55 7.19 5.80 -17.70
CA GLY A 55 7.76 5.05 -16.59
C GLY A 55 9.26 5.13 -16.33
N GLU A 56 9.97 6.04 -16.99
CA GLU A 56 11.42 6.23 -16.82
C GLU A 56 11.82 6.69 -15.41
N ILE A 57 10.89 7.34 -14.71
CA ILE A 57 11.17 7.92 -13.39
C ILE A 57 11.26 6.83 -12.33
N THR A 58 10.45 5.76 -12.47
CA THR A 58 10.35 4.66 -11.49
C THR A 58 10.39 3.30 -12.20
N PRO A 59 11.52 2.93 -12.83
CA PRO A 59 11.65 1.66 -13.52
C PRO A 59 11.53 0.47 -12.54
N ALA A 60 11.09 -0.65 -13.05
CA ALA A 60 11.33 -1.92 -12.40
C ALA A 60 12.77 -2.36 -12.69
N GLU A 61 13.44 -2.90 -11.70
CA GLU A 61 14.83 -3.35 -11.78
C GLU A 61 14.88 -4.87 -11.67
N ILE A 62 15.41 -5.51 -12.69
CA ILE A 62 15.59 -6.96 -12.77
C ILE A 62 17.06 -7.25 -12.45
N VAL A 63 17.31 -7.81 -11.28
CA VAL A 63 18.65 -8.22 -10.83
C VAL A 63 18.82 -9.71 -11.12
N ILE A 64 19.83 -10.04 -11.93
CA ILE A 64 20.14 -11.41 -12.34
C ILE A 64 21.46 -11.80 -11.68
N GLU A 65 21.45 -12.83 -10.84
CA GLU A 65 22.63 -13.37 -10.16
C GLU A 65 22.96 -14.75 -10.73
N GLY A 66 24.14 -14.92 -11.30
CA GLY A 66 24.60 -16.16 -11.89
C GLY A 66 25.84 -15.97 -12.75
N ASP A 67 26.14 -16.91 -13.63
CA ASP A 67 27.14 -16.74 -14.69
C ASP A 67 26.49 -16.00 -15.86
N ILE A 68 26.61 -14.65 -15.84
CA ILE A 68 25.98 -13.79 -16.85
C ILE A 68 26.52 -14.07 -18.27
N THR A 69 27.73 -14.62 -18.36
CA THR A 69 28.36 -14.93 -19.66
C THR A 69 27.92 -16.28 -20.25
N SER A 70 27.24 -17.11 -19.46
CA SER A 70 26.76 -18.41 -19.92
C SER A 70 25.69 -18.26 -21.03
N THR A 71 25.72 -19.17 -21.99
CA THR A 71 24.75 -19.17 -23.10
C THR A 71 23.30 -19.30 -22.61
N GLU A 72 23.06 -20.03 -21.53
CA GLU A 72 21.76 -20.26 -20.93
C GLU A 72 21.20 -18.97 -20.33
N VAL A 73 21.98 -18.25 -19.53
CA VAL A 73 21.56 -16.99 -18.91
C VAL A 73 21.36 -15.91 -19.97
N GLN A 74 22.22 -15.86 -21.01
CA GLN A 74 22.02 -14.93 -22.12
C GLN A 74 20.72 -15.19 -22.91
N LYS A 75 20.33 -16.46 -23.08
CA LYS A 75 19.03 -16.81 -23.68
C LYS A 75 17.87 -16.35 -22.78
N GLY A 76 17.99 -16.50 -21.46
CA GLY A 76 17.00 -16.00 -20.50
C GLY A 76 16.83 -14.48 -20.58
N ILE A 77 17.96 -13.74 -20.67
CA ILE A 77 17.96 -12.29 -20.85
C ILE A 77 17.30 -11.87 -22.17
N ALA A 78 17.60 -12.57 -23.26
CA ALA A 78 16.93 -12.30 -24.53
C ALA A 78 15.42 -12.57 -24.44
N ARG A 79 15.05 -13.72 -23.87
CA ARG A 79 13.63 -14.09 -23.70
C ARG A 79 12.84 -13.10 -22.88
N ILE A 80 13.41 -12.63 -21.75
CA ILE A 80 12.68 -11.64 -20.91
C ILE A 80 12.51 -10.31 -21.63
N LYS A 81 13.49 -9.88 -22.43
CA LYS A 81 13.38 -8.69 -23.26
C LYS A 81 12.27 -8.82 -24.30
N ASP A 82 12.14 -9.97 -24.95
CA ASP A 82 11.06 -10.24 -25.91
C ASP A 82 9.68 -10.18 -25.23
N LEU A 83 9.54 -10.82 -24.05
CA LEU A 83 8.28 -10.80 -23.27
C LEU A 83 7.89 -9.39 -22.82
N LEU A 84 8.88 -8.56 -22.46
CA LEU A 84 8.65 -7.17 -22.09
C LEU A 84 8.24 -6.32 -23.28
N ALA A 85 8.81 -6.55 -24.46
CA ALA A 85 8.47 -5.82 -25.68
C ALA A 85 7.03 -6.09 -26.15
N ASP A 86 6.48 -7.26 -25.82
CA ASP A 86 5.11 -7.65 -26.18
C ASP A 86 4.05 -7.12 -25.17
N ASP A 87 4.45 -6.52 -24.05
CA ASP A 87 3.52 -6.00 -23.02
C ASP A 87 3.56 -4.45 -22.98
N GLU A 88 2.49 -3.81 -23.41
CA GLU A 88 2.31 -2.35 -23.41
C GLU A 88 2.46 -1.67 -22.03
N ALA A 89 2.51 -2.44 -20.94
CA ALA A 89 2.75 -1.91 -19.61
C ALA A 89 4.23 -1.63 -19.35
N PHE A 90 5.14 -2.09 -20.22
CA PHE A 90 6.57 -1.87 -20.09
C PHE A 90 7.08 -1.05 -21.27
N GLY A 91 8.05 -0.18 -20.98
CA GLY A 91 8.81 0.52 -21.98
C GLY A 91 10.01 -0.31 -22.46
N GLU A 92 10.82 0.28 -23.34
CA GLU A 92 12.04 -0.36 -23.83
C GLU A 92 13.04 -0.58 -22.67
N PRO A 93 13.50 -1.82 -22.42
CA PRO A 93 14.48 -2.10 -21.37
C PRO A 93 15.78 -1.31 -21.63
N ARG A 94 16.35 -0.75 -20.56
CA ARG A 94 17.62 -0.05 -20.63
C ARG A 94 18.76 -1.02 -20.97
N GLU A 95 19.93 -0.45 -21.24
CA GLU A 95 21.14 -1.22 -21.48
C GLU A 95 21.46 -2.11 -20.25
N LEU A 96 21.86 -3.34 -20.51
CA LEU A 96 22.20 -4.30 -19.45
C LEU A 96 23.50 -3.86 -18.78
N GLU A 97 23.43 -3.56 -17.50
CA GLU A 97 24.60 -3.25 -16.68
C GLU A 97 25.13 -4.54 -16.07
N ILE A 98 26.43 -4.82 -16.23
CA ILE A 98 27.07 -5.99 -15.68
C ILE A 98 28.12 -5.56 -14.65
N SER A 99 28.10 -6.18 -13.46
CA SER A 99 29.08 -5.91 -12.42
C SER A 99 30.50 -6.34 -12.84
N ASP A 100 31.52 -5.73 -12.23
CA ASP A 100 32.93 -6.06 -12.50
C ASP A 100 33.24 -7.55 -12.31
N SER A 101 32.51 -8.24 -11.45
CA SER A 101 32.65 -9.68 -11.21
C SER A 101 32.09 -10.57 -12.33
N GLY A 102 31.30 -10.03 -13.26
CA GLY A 102 30.59 -10.79 -14.30
C GLY A 102 29.48 -11.70 -13.76
N ARG A 103 29.14 -11.61 -12.48
CA ARG A 103 28.18 -12.52 -11.81
C ARG A 103 26.83 -11.90 -11.51
N ILE A 104 26.71 -10.60 -11.66
CA ILE A 104 25.46 -9.87 -11.42
C ILE A 104 25.18 -8.98 -12.62
N ALA A 105 23.97 -9.02 -13.11
CA ALA A 105 23.49 -8.07 -14.12
C ALA A 105 22.26 -7.35 -13.62
N LEU A 106 22.11 -6.08 -14.03
CA LEU A 106 20.97 -5.23 -13.77
C LEU A 106 20.32 -4.83 -15.09
N LEU A 107 19.04 -5.12 -15.23
CA LEU A 107 18.23 -4.70 -16.34
C LEU A 107 17.09 -3.83 -15.81
N ALA A 108 17.16 -2.53 -16.05
CA ALA A 108 16.08 -1.61 -15.69
C ALA A 108 15.06 -1.52 -16.85
N VAL A 109 13.77 -1.60 -16.50
CA VAL A 109 12.69 -1.52 -17.48
C VAL A 109 11.65 -0.49 -17.01
N PRO A 110 11.32 0.52 -17.85
CA PRO A 110 10.26 1.47 -17.55
C PRO A 110 8.92 0.78 -17.36
N VAL A 111 8.13 1.21 -16.36
CA VAL A 111 6.80 0.67 -16.05
C VAL A 111 5.77 1.78 -16.18
N ALA A 112 4.69 1.54 -16.93
CA ALA A 112 3.65 2.52 -17.16
C ALA A 112 2.89 2.95 -15.92
N GLY A 113 2.77 4.26 -15.74
CA GLY A 113 1.97 4.89 -14.70
C GLY A 113 2.73 5.13 -13.39
N ASP A 114 2.01 5.66 -12.42
CA ASP A 114 2.51 5.92 -11.08
C ASP A 114 2.88 4.59 -10.39
N SER A 115 4.02 4.56 -9.69
CA SER A 115 4.55 3.37 -8.97
C SER A 115 3.57 2.77 -7.95
N THR A 116 2.53 3.50 -7.57
CA THR A 116 1.50 3.08 -6.62
C THR A 116 0.19 2.68 -7.30
N SER A 117 0.10 2.83 -8.62
CA SER A 117 -1.12 2.49 -9.38
C SER A 117 -1.32 0.98 -9.51
N ASP A 118 -2.59 0.56 -9.54
CA ASP A 118 -2.92 -0.86 -9.79
C ASP A 118 -2.34 -1.36 -11.12
N LYS A 119 -2.23 -0.49 -12.12
CA LYS A 119 -1.65 -0.83 -13.44
C LYS A 119 -0.18 -1.21 -13.29
N SER A 120 0.62 -0.37 -12.65
CA SER A 120 2.05 -0.61 -12.43
C SER A 120 2.30 -1.81 -11.53
N ILE A 121 1.52 -1.93 -10.44
CA ILE A 121 1.61 -3.08 -9.51
C ILE A 121 1.31 -4.39 -10.24
N ASN A 122 0.25 -4.44 -11.05
CA ASN A 122 -0.10 -5.64 -11.82
C ASN A 122 0.94 -5.97 -12.89
N ALA A 123 1.57 -4.97 -13.50
CA ALA A 123 2.68 -5.18 -14.44
C ALA A 123 3.87 -5.84 -13.74
N VAL A 124 4.31 -5.30 -12.60
CA VAL A 124 5.41 -5.88 -11.81
C VAL A 124 5.08 -7.29 -11.30
N LEU A 125 3.82 -7.56 -10.95
CA LEU A 125 3.38 -8.91 -10.60
C LEU A 125 3.50 -9.88 -11.77
N ARG A 126 3.07 -9.49 -12.99
CA ARG A 126 3.25 -10.32 -14.19
C ARG A 126 4.73 -10.57 -14.48
N LEU A 127 5.57 -9.52 -14.35
CA LEU A 127 7.00 -9.64 -14.51
C LEU A 127 7.59 -10.69 -13.56
N GLN A 128 7.24 -10.60 -12.26
CA GLN A 128 7.77 -11.48 -11.22
C GLN A 128 7.24 -12.93 -11.34
N ASP A 129 5.93 -13.08 -11.54
CA ASP A 129 5.26 -14.37 -11.41
C ASP A 129 5.18 -15.16 -12.72
N ILE A 130 5.25 -14.48 -13.86
CA ILE A 130 5.11 -15.09 -15.18
C ILE A 130 6.41 -14.95 -15.97
N TYR A 131 6.87 -13.73 -16.27
CA TYR A 131 7.96 -13.52 -17.24
C TYR A 131 9.30 -14.02 -16.73
N VAL A 132 9.63 -13.74 -15.46
CA VAL A 132 10.86 -14.25 -14.84
C VAL A 132 10.87 -15.77 -14.81
N LYS A 133 9.76 -16.40 -14.46
CA LYS A 133 9.66 -17.87 -14.44
C LYS A 133 9.80 -18.47 -15.83
N GLU A 134 9.14 -17.85 -16.83
CA GLU A 134 9.21 -18.31 -18.21
C GLU A 134 10.60 -18.16 -18.80
N ALA A 135 11.29 -17.06 -18.49
CA ALA A 135 12.58 -16.73 -19.07
C ALA A 135 13.76 -17.46 -18.39
N PHE A 136 13.67 -17.73 -17.07
CA PHE A 136 14.83 -18.19 -16.27
C PHE A 136 14.60 -19.52 -15.55
N SER A 137 13.47 -20.23 -15.77
CA SER A 137 13.29 -21.55 -15.16
C SER A 137 14.46 -22.49 -15.53
N ASP A 138 15.09 -23.07 -14.51
CA ASP A 138 16.15 -24.06 -14.63
C ASP A 138 17.45 -23.60 -15.31
N LEU A 139 17.68 -22.28 -15.44
CA LEU A 139 18.89 -21.74 -16.09
C LEU A 139 20.07 -21.48 -15.16
N GLY A 140 20.01 -21.89 -13.89
CA GLY A 140 21.10 -21.73 -12.92
C GLY A 140 21.36 -20.27 -12.52
N ALA A 141 20.42 -19.37 -12.71
CA ALA A 141 20.46 -17.98 -12.27
C ALA A 141 19.31 -17.68 -11.32
N ASN A 142 19.59 -16.87 -10.29
CA ASN A 142 18.58 -16.29 -9.42
C ASN A 142 18.16 -14.92 -9.97
N VAL A 143 16.88 -14.68 -10.08
CA VAL A 143 16.35 -13.41 -10.59
C VAL A 143 15.47 -12.76 -9.53
N TYR A 144 15.79 -11.52 -9.21
CA TYR A 144 15.06 -10.70 -8.23
C TYR A 144 14.51 -9.47 -8.92
N ILE A 145 13.29 -9.10 -8.53
CA ILE A 145 12.65 -7.88 -9.01
C ILE A 145 12.64 -6.86 -7.87
N THR A 146 13.14 -5.66 -8.16
CA THR A 146 13.13 -4.52 -7.26
C THR A 146 12.68 -3.25 -8.00
N GLY A 147 12.91 -2.09 -7.41
CA GLY A 147 12.39 -0.82 -7.89
C GLY A 147 11.22 -0.35 -7.03
N GLU A 148 10.81 0.89 -7.22
CA GLU A 148 9.83 1.55 -6.35
C GLU A 148 8.48 0.82 -6.31
N THR A 149 7.96 0.40 -7.45
CA THR A 149 6.68 -0.32 -7.54
C THR A 149 6.74 -1.68 -6.81
N ALA A 150 7.84 -2.42 -6.99
CA ALA A 150 8.03 -3.71 -6.30
C ALA A 150 8.14 -3.52 -4.79
N PHE A 151 8.89 -2.49 -4.34
CA PHE A 151 9.02 -2.14 -2.92
C PHE A 151 7.67 -1.76 -2.31
N ASN A 152 6.92 -0.85 -2.95
CA ASN A 152 5.61 -0.41 -2.49
C ASN A 152 4.65 -1.59 -2.33
N LYS A 153 4.59 -2.49 -3.32
CA LYS A 153 3.78 -3.71 -3.29
C LYS A 153 4.17 -4.63 -2.13
N GLN A 154 5.45 -4.93 -1.97
CA GLN A 154 5.93 -5.81 -0.89
C GLN A 154 5.69 -5.21 0.50
N PHE A 155 5.94 -3.92 0.67
CA PHE A 155 5.65 -3.22 1.92
C PHE A 155 4.15 -3.26 2.26
N PHE A 156 3.29 -3.11 1.24
CA PHE A 156 1.85 -3.18 1.40
C PHE A 156 1.38 -4.56 1.85
N GLU A 157 1.88 -5.61 1.22
CA GLU A 157 1.58 -7.00 1.59
C GLU A 157 2.09 -7.34 2.99
N LEU A 158 3.31 -6.90 3.32
CA LEU A 158 3.88 -7.08 4.66
C LEU A 158 3.03 -6.37 5.72
N SER A 159 2.65 -5.12 5.47
CA SER A 159 1.78 -4.34 6.38
C SER A 159 0.43 -5.02 6.58
N LYS A 160 -0.21 -5.47 5.50
CA LYS A 160 -1.50 -6.18 5.55
C LYS A 160 -1.41 -7.50 6.31
N ASN A 161 -0.35 -8.25 6.12
CA ASN A 161 -0.15 -9.52 6.81
C ASN A 161 0.23 -9.31 8.28
N SER A 162 1.07 -8.33 8.57
CA SER A 162 1.43 -7.96 9.95
C SER A 162 0.22 -7.46 10.73
N ALA A 163 -0.68 -6.73 10.10
CA ALA A 163 -1.91 -6.25 10.73
C ALA A 163 -2.76 -7.40 11.29
N LYS A 164 -2.83 -8.55 10.61
CA LYS A 164 -3.59 -9.73 11.07
C LYS A 164 -3.08 -10.30 12.41
N ILE A 165 -1.82 -10.06 12.75
CA ILE A 165 -1.18 -10.50 13.99
C ILE A 165 -1.19 -9.36 15.01
N VAL A 166 -0.81 -8.16 14.59
CA VAL A 166 -0.67 -7.00 15.48
C VAL A 166 -2.01 -6.58 16.08
N PHE A 167 -3.08 -6.51 15.29
CA PHE A 167 -4.39 -6.10 15.82
C PHE A 167 -4.92 -7.04 16.92
N PRO A 168 -5.01 -8.36 16.72
CA PRO A 168 -5.45 -9.26 17.80
C PRO A 168 -4.53 -9.24 19.02
N PHE A 169 -3.23 -9.12 18.81
CA PHE A 169 -2.25 -9.06 19.90
C PHE A 169 -2.45 -7.81 20.77
N VAL A 170 -2.53 -6.62 20.14
CA VAL A 170 -2.75 -5.36 20.86
C VAL A 170 -4.11 -5.36 21.57
N LEU A 171 -5.17 -5.81 20.90
CA LEU A 171 -6.50 -5.92 21.51
C LEU A 171 -6.51 -6.93 22.67
N GLY A 172 -5.80 -8.04 22.54
CA GLY A 172 -5.67 -9.05 23.59
C GLY A 172 -4.96 -8.54 24.84
N ILE A 173 -3.81 -7.87 24.67
CA ILE A 173 -3.09 -7.24 25.78
C ILE A 173 -3.95 -6.16 26.43
N SER A 174 -4.59 -5.32 25.63
CA SER A 174 -5.48 -4.28 26.13
C SER A 174 -6.65 -4.85 26.92
N PHE A 175 -7.25 -5.93 26.44
CA PHE A 175 -8.31 -6.63 27.15
C PHE A 175 -7.83 -7.17 28.50
N LEU A 176 -6.65 -7.80 28.54
CA LEU A 176 -6.06 -8.33 29.77
C LEU A 176 -5.77 -7.22 30.78
N LEU A 177 -5.19 -6.10 30.33
CA LEU A 177 -4.95 -4.94 31.20
C LEU A 177 -6.25 -4.38 31.78
N LEU A 178 -7.27 -4.18 30.94
CA LEU A 178 -8.58 -3.70 31.38
C LEU A 178 -9.26 -4.72 32.32
N LEU A 179 -9.09 -6.01 32.08
CA LEU A 179 -9.62 -7.07 32.95
C LEU A 179 -9.01 -7.00 34.37
N VAL A 180 -7.68 -6.78 34.45
CA VAL A 180 -6.97 -6.63 35.73
C VAL A 180 -7.43 -5.37 36.45
N VAL A 181 -7.54 -4.24 35.74
CA VAL A 181 -7.94 -2.94 36.32
C VAL A 181 -9.38 -2.97 36.78
N PHE A 182 -10.31 -3.39 35.93
CA PHE A 182 -11.75 -3.38 36.27
C PHE A 182 -12.22 -4.61 37.04
N ARG A 183 -11.44 -5.69 37.07
CA ARG A 183 -11.81 -6.99 37.64
C ARG A 183 -13.18 -7.48 37.17
N SER A 184 -13.57 -7.17 35.97
CA SER A 184 -14.85 -7.45 35.34
C SER A 184 -14.72 -7.69 33.85
N ILE A 185 -15.01 -8.89 33.40
CA ILE A 185 -15.02 -9.26 31.98
C ILE A 185 -16.01 -8.40 31.20
N ILE A 186 -17.18 -8.11 31.77
CA ILE A 186 -18.23 -7.32 31.12
C ILE A 186 -17.76 -5.90 30.87
N LEU A 187 -17.10 -5.27 31.84
CA LEU A 187 -16.59 -3.91 31.69
C LEU A 187 -15.43 -3.85 30.69
N ALA A 188 -14.49 -4.78 30.76
CA ALA A 188 -13.37 -4.88 29.79
C ALA A 188 -13.89 -5.07 28.36
N THR A 189 -14.84 -5.99 28.15
CA THR A 189 -15.43 -6.22 26.81
C THR A 189 -16.15 -4.99 26.30
N LYS A 190 -16.96 -4.31 27.12
CA LYS A 190 -17.64 -3.07 26.73
C LYS A 190 -16.65 -1.98 26.33
N ALA A 191 -15.56 -1.81 27.08
CA ALA A 191 -14.54 -0.82 26.81
C ALA A 191 -13.86 -1.09 25.44
N ILE A 192 -13.50 -2.33 25.14
CA ILE A 192 -12.91 -2.72 23.86
C ILE A 192 -13.90 -2.45 22.70
N ILE A 193 -15.16 -2.86 22.84
CA ILE A 193 -16.17 -2.65 21.79
C ILE A 193 -16.35 -1.15 21.52
N LEU A 194 -16.48 -0.33 22.57
CA LEU A 194 -16.64 1.11 22.42
C LEU A 194 -15.41 1.76 21.76
N ASN A 195 -14.21 1.29 22.12
CA ASN A 195 -12.98 1.77 21.51
C ASN A 195 -12.91 1.42 20.00
N LEU A 196 -13.22 0.17 19.65
CA LEU A 196 -13.30 -0.26 18.24
C LEU A 196 -14.36 0.53 17.45
N MET A 197 -15.52 0.80 18.04
CA MET A 197 -16.54 1.64 17.42
C MET A 197 -16.06 3.08 17.21
N ALA A 198 -15.36 3.66 18.18
CA ALA A 198 -14.82 5.01 18.06
C ALA A 198 -13.76 5.10 16.95
N VAL A 199 -12.83 4.14 16.91
CA VAL A 199 -11.83 4.03 15.86
C VAL A 199 -12.48 3.82 14.49
N GLY A 200 -13.42 2.87 14.38
CA GLY A 200 -14.15 2.61 13.13
C GLY A 200 -14.92 3.83 12.64
N ALA A 201 -15.56 4.59 13.54
CA ALA A 201 -16.26 5.82 13.20
C ALA A 201 -15.29 6.92 12.71
N ALA A 202 -14.13 7.08 13.38
CA ALA A 202 -13.11 8.04 12.97
C ALA A 202 -12.59 7.75 11.56
N TYR A 203 -12.28 6.47 11.27
CA TYR A 203 -11.88 6.06 9.90
C TYR A 203 -13.01 6.15 8.90
N GLY A 204 -14.23 5.84 9.29
CA GLY A 204 -15.38 5.99 8.41
C GLY A 204 -15.59 7.44 8.01
N VAL A 205 -15.46 8.38 8.95
CA VAL A 205 -15.50 9.83 8.65
C VAL A 205 -14.33 10.23 7.75
N LEU A 206 -13.13 9.72 8.00
CA LEU A 206 -11.94 9.96 7.17
C LEU A 206 -12.16 9.49 5.72
N VAL A 207 -12.72 8.29 5.51
CA VAL A 207 -13.12 7.79 4.19
C VAL A 207 -14.16 8.69 3.54
N LEU A 208 -15.20 9.09 4.29
CA LEU A 208 -16.27 9.95 3.79
C LEU A 208 -15.74 11.30 3.32
N VAL A 209 -14.89 11.93 4.12
CA VAL A 209 -14.34 13.26 3.83
C VAL A 209 -13.28 13.16 2.74
N PHE A 210 -12.22 12.37 2.94
CA PHE A 210 -11.05 12.42 2.06
C PHE A 210 -11.15 11.52 0.83
N GLN A 211 -11.69 10.30 0.92
CA GLN A 211 -11.82 9.46 -0.26
C GLN A 211 -13.08 9.76 -1.09
N LYS A 212 -14.23 9.92 -0.44
CA LYS A 212 -15.49 10.25 -1.14
C LYS A 212 -15.64 11.74 -1.43
N GLY A 213 -14.85 12.60 -0.77
CA GLY A 213 -14.82 14.04 -0.98
C GLY A 213 -16.06 14.76 -0.48
N VAL A 214 -16.74 14.20 0.54
CA VAL A 214 -17.83 14.92 1.20
C VAL A 214 -17.25 16.17 1.86
N LEU A 215 -17.82 17.34 1.56
CA LEU A 215 -17.33 18.66 1.97
C LEU A 215 -16.02 19.13 1.28
N ALA A 216 -15.51 18.43 0.28
CA ALA A 216 -14.31 18.87 -0.46
C ALA A 216 -14.46 20.26 -1.05
N ASN A 217 -15.63 20.54 -1.68
CA ASN A 217 -15.94 21.85 -2.25
C ASN A 217 -16.11 22.97 -1.21
N VAL A 218 -16.46 22.61 0.04
CA VAL A 218 -16.66 23.60 1.11
C VAL A 218 -15.32 24.01 1.72
N PHE A 219 -14.43 23.05 1.91
CA PHE A 219 -13.13 23.27 2.56
C PHE A 219 -11.97 23.43 1.57
N GLY A 220 -12.21 23.29 0.26
CA GLY A 220 -11.19 23.50 -0.77
C GLY A 220 -10.07 22.49 -0.79
N PHE A 221 -10.31 21.22 -0.40
CA PHE A 221 -9.30 20.15 -0.50
C PHE A 221 -9.61 19.17 -1.65
N GLN A 222 -8.57 18.51 -2.14
CA GLN A 222 -8.72 17.47 -3.16
C GLN A 222 -9.01 16.11 -2.52
N LYS A 223 -9.74 15.28 -3.26
CA LYS A 223 -9.96 13.88 -2.91
C LYS A 223 -8.64 13.11 -3.03
N SER A 224 -8.36 12.26 -2.05
CA SER A 224 -7.31 11.27 -2.16
C SER A 224 -7.91 9.92 -2.52
N PRO A 225 -7.48 9.25 -3.59
CA PRO A 225 -8.01 7.94 -3.96
C PRO A 225 -7.71 6.87 -2.92
N THR A 226 -6.62 7.04 -2.17
CA THR A 226 -6.13 6.10 -1.17
C THR A 226 -5.85 6.78 0.16
N ILE A 227 -5.94 6.02 1.24
CA ILE A 227 -5.46 6.39 2.57
C ILE A 227 -4.19 5.58 2.81
N GLU A 228 -3.12 6.24 3.27
CA GLU A 228 -1.85 5.58 3.56
C GLU A 228 -2.05 4.32 4.41
N SER A 229 -1.52 3.21 3.94
CA SER A 229 -1.75 1.89 4.53
C SER A 229 -1.25 1.74 5.96
N TRP A 230 -0.30 2.56 6.40
CA TRP A 230 0.23 2.57 7.76
C TRP A 230 -0.64 3.40 8.73
N ILE A 231 -1.43 4.36 8.23
CA ILE A 231 -2.30 5.19 9.07
C ILE A 231 -3.23 4.35 9.98
N PRO A 232 -3.92 3.29 9.48
CA PRO A 232 -4.76 2.47 10.34
C PRO A 232 -4.04 1.75 11.50
N LEU A 233 -2.72 1.63 11.44
CA LEU A 233 -1.95 0.98 12.51
C LEU A 233 -1.73 1.89 13.73
N PHE A 234 -1.75 3.22 13.55
CA PHE A 234 -1.43 4.17 14.63
C PHE A 234 -2.52 4.39 15.67
N PRO A 235 -3.82 4.54 15.34
CA PRO A 235 -4.84 4.83 16.35
C PRO A 235 -5.04 3.71 17.36
N VAL A 236 -4.76 2.46 16.97
CA VAL A 236 -4.86 1.34 17.90
C VAL A 236 -3.86 1.49 19.05
N SER A 237 -2.67 2.04 18.79
CA SER A 237 -1.67 2.31 19.82
C SER A 237 -1.94 3.61 20.61
N TYR A 238 -2.51 4.64 19.96
CA TYR A 238 -2.71 5.95 20.59
C TYR A 238 -3.90 5.99 21.57
N THR A 239 -4.98 5.26 21.27
CA THR A 239 -6.16 5.20 22.14
C THR A 239 -5.89 4.48 23.47
N HIS A 240 -4.88 3.60 23.52
CA HIS A 240 -4.50 2.90 24.73
C HIS A 240 -3.62 3.73 25.69
N LEU A 241 -2.83 4.67 25.16
CA LEU A 241 -2.01 5.55 25.99
C LEU A 241 -2.84 6.60 26.75
N ARG A 242 -3.96 7.05 26.17
CA ARG A 242 -4.82 8.09 26.77
C ARG A 242 -5.74 7.57 27.89
N ALA A 243 -5.97 6.26 27.98
CA ALA A 243 -6.76 5.68 29.05
C ALA A 243 -6.06 5.70 30.43
N HIS A 244 -4.78 6.12 30.48
CA HIS A 244 -4.00 6.22 31.71
C HIS A 244 -3.86 7.65 32.26
N GLU A 245 -4.43 8.67 31.59
CA GLU A 245 -4.32 10.09 32.00
C GLU A 245 -5.62 10.65 32.65
N THR A 246 -6.63 9.81 32.92
CA THR A 246 -7.84 10.24 33.67
C THR A 246 -8.01 9.36 34.92
#